data_9ff0b5c905d4251a95556719d0b943e2
#
_entry.id   9ff0b5c905d4251a95556719d0b943e2
#
_cell.length_a   1.000
_cell.length_b   1.000
_cell.length_c   1.000
_cell.angle_alpha   90.00
_cell.angle_beta   90.00
_cell.angle_gamma   90.00
#
_symmetry.space_group_name_H-M   'P 1'
#
loop_
_entity.id
_entity.type
_entity.pdbx_description
1 polymer ?
#
loop_
_entity_poly.entity_id
_entity_poly.type
_entity_poly.pdbx_seq_one_letter_code
_entity_poly.pdbx_strand_id
1 'polypeptide(L)'
;MQFGPLKPVGLENPKTGTRSYAVVQLRTENVHRSCYNLVGFQTKLTYGEQKRVFRMIPGLEQAEFLRYGSLHRNTFINSPQLLRATLQFKARGTLFFAGQLVGVEGYTDSAAMGGLAGINAARGLAGLPLVTPPPTTAHGCLLSYITATDPRHFQPMNTNFGLFPPLATPTRDKERKRRLTGQRALEDLTAWMTQFELS
;
A
#
# COMPACT_ATOMS: atom_id res chain seq x y z
N MET A 1 5.56 -18.37 4.69
CA MET A 1 5.89 -18.55 3.26
C MET A 1 4.78 -19.23 2.46
N GLN A 2 4.11 -20.24 2.98
CA GLN A 2 3.06 -21.00 2.25
C GLN A 2 1.92 -20.13 1.70
N PHE A 3 1.53 -19.08 2.37
CA PHE A 3 0.46 -18.16 1.94
C PHE A 3 0.97 -16.84 1.31
N GLY A 4 2.25 -16.72 1.12
CA GLY A 4 2.92 -15.55 0.53
C GLY A 4 3.71 -15.95 -0.72
N PRO A 5 5.06 -15.90 -0.64
CA PRO A 5 5.92 -16.04 -1.81
C PRO A 5 5.84 -17.41 -2.52
N LEU A 6 5.35 -18.45 -1.86
CA LEU A 6 5.21 -19.80 -2.44
C LEU A 6 3.79 -20.12 -2.94
N LYS A 7 2.88 -19.15 -2.97
CA LYS A 7 1.47 -19.36 -3.32
C LYS A 7 1.29 -19.74 -4.80
N PRO A 8 0.73 -20.93 -5.12
CA PRO A 8 0.56 -21.38 -6.50
C PRO A 8 -0.77 -20.98 -7.14
N VAL A 9 -1.60 -20.17 -6.46
CA VAL A 9 -2.96 -19.83 -6.92
C VAL A 9 -2.92 -19.04 -8.22
N GLY A 10 -3.63 -19.53 -9.23
CA GLY A 10 -3.68 -18.92 -10.56
C GLY A 10 -2.47 -19.26 -11.44
N LEU A 11 -1.59 -20.16 -10.98
CA LEU A 11 -0.43 -20.62 -11.74
C LEU A 11 -0.54 -22.12 -12.01
N GLU A 12 -0.60 -22.47 -13.30
CA GLU A 12 -0.56 -23.83 -13.77
C GLU A 12 0.77 -24.10 -14.50
N ASN A 13 1.28 -25.31 -14.37
CA ASN A 13 2.48 -25.71 -15.10
C ASN A 13 2.13 -25.86 -16.58
N PRO A 14 2.68 -25.04 -17.49
CA PRO A 14 2.30 -25.06 -18.90
C PRO A 14 2.67 -26.35 -19.62
N LYS A 15 3.57 -27.17 -19.05
CA LYS A 15 3.97 -28.45 -19.62
C LYS A 15 3.05 -29.61 -19.22
N THR A 16 2.48 -29.55 -18.03
CA THR A 16 1.67 -30.65 -17.47
C THR A 16 0.20 -30.31 -17.33
N GLY A 17 -0.19 -29.04 -17.45
CA GLY A 17 -1.54 -28.56 -17.19
C GLY A 17 -1.98 -28.70 -15.73
N THR A 18 -1.07 -29.07 -14.83
CA THR A 18 -1.37 -29.30 -13.42
C THR A 18 -0.90 -28.14 -12.56
N ARG A 19 -1.59 -27.94 -11.44
CA ARG A 19 -1.22 -26.96 -10.44
C ARG A 19 -0.12 -27.51 -9.55
N SER A 20 0.98 -26.76 -9.41
CA SER A 20 2.06 -27.10 -8.49
C SER A 20 1.63 -26.90 -7.03
N TYR A 21 2.24 -27.64 -6.10
CA TYR A 21 2.02 -27.47 -4.67
C TYR A 21 2.51 -26.10 -4.18
N ALA A 22 3.66 -25.67 -4.70
CA ALA A 22 4.27 -24.39 -4.40
C ALA A 22 4.98 -23.85 -5.64
N VAL A 23 5.04 -22.54 -5.80
CA VAL A 23 5.71 -21.87 -6.92
C VAL A 23 6.59 -20.76 -6.38
N VAL A 24 7.85 -20.71 -6.84
CA VAL A 24 8.77 -19.61 -6.58
C VAL A 24 8.79 -18.71 -7.80
N GLN A 25 8.45 -17.45 -7.61
CA GLN A 25 8.54 -16.45 -8.67
C GLN A 25 9.95 -15.87 -8.70
N LEU A 26 10.60 -15.99 -9.85
CA LEU A 26 11.86 -15.31 -10.17
C LEU A 26 11.59 -14.10 -11.04
N ARG A 27 12.02 -12.93 -10.60
CA ARG A 27 11.96 -11.70 -11.38
C ARG A 27 13.38 -11.29 -11.79
N THR A 28 13.58 -10.99 -13.07
CA THR A 28 14.87 -10.49 -13.58
C THR A 28 15.17 -9.12 -12.97
N GLU A 29 16.39 -8.92 -12.48
CA GLU A 29 16.85 -7.65 -11.89
C GLU A 29 17.68 -6.80 -12.89
N ASN A 30 18.08 -7.39 -14.01
CA ASN A 30 18.85 -6.67 -15.01
C ASN A 30 18.46 -7.06 -16.45
N VAL A 31 18.82 -6.22 -17.41
CA VAL A 31 18.52 -6.41 -18.84
C VAL A 31 19.17 -7.69 -19.39
N HIS A 32 20.34 -8.07 -18.88
CA HIS A 32 21.09 -9.26 -19.32
C HIS A 32 20.53 -10.57 -18.75
N ARG A 33 19.53 -10.51 -17.87
CA ARG A 33 18.91 -11.69 -17.21
C ARG A 33 19.91 -12.59 -16.50
N SER A 34 20.99 -12.01 -15.99
CA SER A 34 22.04 -12.73 -15.24
C SER A 34 21.80 -12.71 -13.72
N CYS A 35 20.85 -11.87 -13.25
CA CYS A 35 20.50 -11.74 -11.84
C CYS A 35 18.98 -11.78 -11.67
N TYR A 36 18.52 -12.50 -10.65
CA TYR A 36 17.10 -12.71 -10.38
C TYR A 36 16.78 -12.42 -8.92
N ASN A 37 15.61 -11.87 -8.69
CA ASN A 37 15.04 -11.68 -7.36
C ASN A 37 14.07 -12.83 -7.06
N LEU A 38 14.23 -13.46 -5.89
CA LEU A 38 13.25 -14.34 -5.29
C LEU A 38 12.14 -13.47 -4.69
N VAL A 39 11.01 -13.34 -5.41
CA VAL A 39 9.95 -12.40 -5.05
C VAL A 39 9.32 -12.78 -3.71
N GLY A 40 9.32 -11.82 -2.77
CA GLY A 40 8.66 -11.99 -1.48
C GLY A 40 9.44 -12.81 -0.44
N PHE A 41 10.68 -13.20 -0.70
CA PHE A 41 11.51 -13.99 0.20
C PHE A 41 12.18 -13.15 1.32
N GLN A 42 11.43 -12.22 1.86
CA GLN A 42 11.81 -11.49 3.08
C GLN A 42 11.59 -12.41 4.29
N THR A 43 12.62 -12.55 5.14
CA THR A 43 12.58 -13.52 6.24
C THR A 43 13.42 -13.06 7.43
N LYS A 44 13.13 -13.63 8.61
CA LYS A 44 13.91 -13.49 9.83
C LYS A 44 15.05 -14.52 9.96
N LEU A 45 15.17 -15.44 9.00
CA LEU A 45 16.26 -16.42 9.02
C LEU A 45 17.61 -15.70 8.95
N THR A 46 18.60 -16.22 9.67
CA THR A 46 19.98 -15.77 9.53
C THR A 46 20.50 -16.01 8.11
N TYR A 47 21.51 -15.29 7.68
CA TYR A 47 22.04 -15.41 6.31
C TYR A 47 22.52 -16.83 6.00
N GLY A 48 23.14 -17.52 6.98
CA GLY A 48 23.56 -18.93 6.83
C GLY A 48 22.36 -19.86 6.60
N GLU A 49 21.29 -19.68 7.38
CA GLU A 49 20.07 -20.46 7.22
C GLU A 49 19.32 -20.12 5.92
N GLN A 50 19.32 -18.88 5.48
CA GLN A 50 18.74 -18.53 4.18
C GLN A 50 19.47 -19.28 3.05
N LYS A 51 20.80 -19.28 3.06
CA LYS A 51 21.60 -20.01 2.07
C LYS A 51 21.26 -21.49 2.07
N ARG A 52 21.20 -22.12 3.25
CA ARG A 52 20.88 -23.54 3.42
C ARG A 52 19.47 -23.86 2.94
N VAL A 53 18.47 -23.12 3.42
CA VAL A 53 17.05 -23.39 3.14
C VAL A 53 16.68 -23.08 1.69
N PHE A 54 17.16 -21.97 1.13
CA PHE A 54 16.80 -21.60 -0.24
C PHE A 54 17.44 -22.51 -1.29
N ARG A 55 18.58 -23.14 -0.97
CA ARG A 55 19.18 -24.17 -1.82
C ARG A 55 18.45 -25.51 -1.79
N MET A 56 17.50 -25.69 -0.89
CA MET A 56 16.59 -26.86 -0.92
C MET A 56 15.48 -26.71 -1.97
N ILE A 57 15.31 -25.54 -2.56
CA ILE A 57 14.34 -25.30 -3.62
C ILE A 57 14.88 -25.89 -4.92
N PRO A 58 14.12 -26.78 -5.62
CA PRO A 58 14.53 -27.36 -6.88
C PRO A 58 14.93 -26.28 -7.90
N GLY A 59 16.13 -26.43 -8.47
CA GLY A 59 16.72 -25.48 -9.42
C GLY A 59 17.57 -24.38 -8.76
N LEU A 60 17.62 -24.30 -7.41
CA LEU A 60 18.44 -23.33 -6.69
C LEU A 60 19.58 -23.99 -5.88
N GLU A 61 19.84 -25.25 -6.07
CA GLU A 61 20.84 -26.04 -5.30
C GLU A 61 22.23 -25.41 -5.38
N GLN A 62 22.59 -24.87 -6.54
CA GLN A 62 23.88 -24.23 -6.81
C GLN A 62 23.78 -22.69 -6.92
N ALA A 63 22.65 -22.10 -6.51
CA ALA A 63 22.46 -20.66 -6.64
C ALA A 63 23.49 -19.90 -5.79
N GLU A 64 24.04 -18.85 -6.39
CA GLU A 64 24.83 -17.83 -5.70
C GLU A 64 23.93 -16.70 -5.23
N PHE A 65 23.91 -16.42 -3.92
CA PHE A 65 23.11 -15.35 -3.34
C PHE A 65 23.95 -14.09 -3.18
N LEU A 66 23.73 -13.12 -4.06
CA LEU A 66 24.42 -11.83 -4.02
C LEU A 66 23.92 -10.97 -2.85
N ARG A 67 22.64 -11.14 -2.46
CA ARG A 67 22.03 -10.45 -1.35
C ARG A 67 20.99 -11.34 -0.69
N TYR A 68 20.97 -11.32 0.64
CA TYR A 68 19.96 -12.03 1.43
C TYR A 68 18.76 -11.13 1.76
N GLY A 69 17.60 -11.77 1.90
CA GLY A 69 16.38 -11.08 2.31
C GLY A 69 16.42 -10.69 3.78
N SER A 70 15.86 -9.53 4.08
CA SER A 70 15.61 -9.10 5.45
C SER A 70 14.20 -8.57 5.59
N LEU A 71 13.61 -8.76 6.77
CA LEU A 71 12.36 -8.09 7.09
C LEU A 71 12.68 -6.64 7.42
N HIS A 72 12.17 -5.75 6.61
CA HIS A 72 12.23 -4.32 6.88
C HIS A 72 11.07 -3.93 7.79
N ARG A 73 11.37 -3.16 8.81
CA ARG A 73 10.37 -2.48 9.61
C ARG A 73 10.34 -1.03 9.15
N ASN A 74 9.23 -0.63 8.53
CA ASN A 74 9.05 0.76 8.15
C ASN A 74 8.84 1.60 9.41
N THR A 75 9.57 2.72 9.51
CA THR A 75 9.34 3.70 10.56
C THR A 75 8.12 4.54 10.19
N PHE A 76 7.20 4.68 11.12
CA PHE A 76 6.04 5.56 10.98
C PHE A 76 5.73 6.26 12.32
N ILE A 77 5.08 7.41 12.22
CA ILE A 77 4.60 8.18 13.38
C ILE A 77 3.18 7.75 13.75
N ASN A 78 2.77 8.04 14.97
CA ASN A 78 1.38 7.82 15.39
C ASN A 78 0.50 8.96 14.83
N SER A 79 0.13 8.81 13.55
CA SER A 79 -0.58 9.85 12.80
C SER A 79 -1.92 10.26 13.40
N PRO A 80 -2.77 9.35 13.93
CA PRO A 80 -4.02 9.76 14.57
C PRO A 80 -3.80 10.71 15.77
N GLN A 81 -2.70 10.53 16.48
CA GLN A 81 -2.35 11.40 17.60
C GLN A 81 -1.74 12.74 17.14
N LEU A 82 -0.93 12.73 16.10
CA LEU A 82 -0.04 13.83 15.73
C LEU A 82 -0.57 14.69 14.59
N LEU A 83 -1.40 14.16 13.69
CA LEU A 83 -1.81 14.86 12.47
C LEU A 83 -3.28 15.28 12.48
N ARG A 84 -3.57 16.37 11.80
CA ARG A 84 -4.91 16.77 11.37
C ARG A 84 -5.29 16.02 10.09
N ALA A 85 -6.57 16.00 9.72
CA ALA A 85 -7.03 15.44 8.45
C ALA A 85 -6.44 16.13 7.21
N THR A 86 -5.90 17.33 7.35
CA THR A 86 -5.17 18.07 6.32
C THR A 86 -3.70 17.65 6.18
N LEU A 87 -3.26 16.62 6.92
CA LEU A 87 -1.87 16.15 7.03
C LEU A 87 -0.92 17.14 7.73
N GLN A 88 -1.45 18.20 8.33
CA GLN A 88 -0.68 19.11 9.16
C GLN A 88 -0.30 18.46 10.50
N PHE A 89 0.87 18.77 10.99
CA PHE A 89 1.26 18.45 12.35
C PHE A 89 0.47 19.33 13.35
N LYS A 90 -0.20 18.70 14.32
CA LYS A 90 -1.09 19.41 15.25
C LYS A 90 -0.38 20.51 16.04
N ALA A 91 0.89 20.28 16.44
CA ALA A 91 1.66 21.24 17.22
C ALA A 91 2.28 22.35 16.36
N ARG A 92 2.37 22.18 15.03
CA ARG A 92 2.95 23.18 14.13
C ARG A 92 2.24 23.14 12.78
N GLY A 93 1.29 24.04 12.56
CA GLY A 93 0.44 24.08 11.37
C GLY A 93 1.15 24.37 10.04
N THR A 94 2.42 24.80 10.06
CA THR A 94 3.25 24.98 8.86
C THR A 94 4.03 23.73 8.46
N LEU A 95 3.90 22.64 9.23
CA LEU A 95 4.59 21.38 8.98
C LEU A 95 3.59 20.31 8.54
N PHE A 96 3.88 19.67 7.43
CA PHE A 96 3.08 18.60 6.86
C PHE A 96 3.88 17.31 6.79
N PHE A 97 3.19 16.17 6.94
CA PHE A 97 3.78 14.85 6.78
C PHE A 97 2.92 14.03 5.82
N ALA A 98 3.56 13.18 5.01
CA ALA A 98 2.87 12.31 4.06
C ALA A 98 3.64 11.01 3.79
N GLY A 99 3.05 10.14 3.01
CA GLY A 99 3.65 8.90 2.54
C GLY A 99 3.85 7.87 3.66
N GLN A 100 4.88 7.05 3.53
CA GLN A 100 5.14 5.94 4.43
C GLN A 100 5.30 6.36 5.90
N LEU A 101 5.87 7.54 6.12
CA LEU A 101 6.10 8.07 7.47
C LEU A 101 4.80 8.28 8.24
N VAL A 102 3.69 8.54 7.59
CA VAL A 102 2.37 8.71 8.23
C VAL A 102 1.57 7.41 8.31
N GLY A 103 2.19 6.28 8.01
CA GLY A 103 1.51 4.98 8.05
C GLY A 103 0.74 4.64 6.77
N VAL A 104 1.08 5.26 5.65
CA VAL A 104 0.53 4.90 4.33
C VAL A 104 1.44 3.86 3.69
N GLU A 105 0.91 2.67 3.43
CA GLU A 105 1.57 1.63 2.66
C GLU A 105 1.23 1.76 1.17
N GLY A 106 2.15 1.33 0.31
CA GLY A 106 1.98 1.42 -1.14
C GLY A 106 2.47 2.73 -1.76
N TYR A 107 3.11 2.60 -2.93
CA TYR A 107 3.73 3.75 -3.60
C TYR A 107 2.70 4.75 -4.14
N THR A 108 1.63 4.24 -4.75
CA THR A 108 0.56 5.07 -5.31
C THR A 108 -0.16 5.85 -4.21
N ASP A 109 -0.49 5.19 -3.10
CA ASP A 109 -1.14 5.82 -1.96
C ASP A 109 -0.22 6.88 -1.32
N SER A 110 1.09 6.57 -1.20
CA SER A 110 2.08 7.51 -0.67
C SER A 110 2.25 8.74 -1.55
N ALA A 111 2.27 8.56 -2.88
CA ALA A 111 2.34 9.66 -3.84
C ALA A 111 1.10 10.56 -3.75
N ALA A 112 -0.09 9.97 -3.67
CA ALA A 112 -1.35 10.68 -3.54
C ALA A 112 -1.43 11.50 -2.24
N MET A 113 -1.01 10.92 -1.11
CA MET A 113 -0.95 11.67 0.16
C MET A 113 0.12 12.78 0.12
N GLY A 114 1.23 12.56 -0.59
CA GLY A 114 2.23 13.59 -0.85
C GLY A 114 1.66 14.76 -1.66
N GLY A 115 0.91 14.47 -2.72
CA GLY A 115 0.19 15.46 -3.51
C GLY A 115 -0.80 16.28 -2.67
N LEU A 116 -1.61 15.61 -1.85
CA LEU A 116 -2.55 16.29 -0.95
C LEU A 116 -1.85 17.19 0.07
N ALA A 117 -0.75 16.73 0.66
CA ALA A 117 0.05 17.53 1.58
C ALA A 117 0.64 18.76 0.87
N GLY A 118 1.13 18.61 -0.36
CA GLY A 118 1.63 19.70 -1.19
C GLY A 118 0.55 20.73 -1.55
N ILE A 119 -0.64 20.28 -1.97
CA ILE A 119 -1.81 21.13 -2.23
C ILE A 119 -2.15 21.94 -0.98
N ASN A 120 -2.25 21.28 0.18
CA ASN A 120 -2.58 21.95 1.43
C ASN A 120 -1.48 22.92 1.88
N ALA A 121 -0.23 22.61 1.67
CA ALA A 121 0.88 23.54 1.96
C ALA A 121 0.80 24.80 1.07
N ALA A 122 0.57 24.62 -0.23
CA ALA A 122 0.41 25.75 -1.17
C ALA A 122 -0.81 26.60 -0.83
N ARG A 123 -1.96 26.00 -0.53
CA ARG A 123 -3.17 26.70 -0.09
C ARG A 123 -2.94 27.46 1.20
N GLY A 124 -2.26 26.86 2.17
CA GLY A 124 -1.90 27.52 3.43
C GLY A 124 -1.00 28.74 3.24
N LEU A 125 -0.03 28.68 2.33
CA LEU A 125 0.81 29.80 1.96
C LEU A 125 0.02 30.92 1.27
N ALA A 126 -0.99 30.56 0.46
CA ALA A 126 -1.89 31.51 -0.20
C ALA A 126 -3.02 32.06 0.72
N GLY A 127 -3.06 31.66 1.99
CA GLY A 127 -4.13 32.05 2.91
C GLY A 127 -5.50 31.41 2.61
N LEU A 128 -5.53 30.37 1.76
CA LEU A 128 -6.74 29.66 1.37
C LEU A 128 -7.10 28.56 2.39
N PRO A 129 -8.39 28.21 2.53
CA PRO A 129 -8.80 27.09 3.34
C PRO A 129 -8.14 25.78 2.87
N LEU A 130 -7.66 24.99 3.81
CA LEU A 130 -7.11 23.66 3.51
C LEU A 130 -8.24 22.69 3.19
N VAL A 131 -7.92 21.68 2.37
CA VAL A 131 -8.90 20.76 1.82
C VAL A 131 -8.62 19.31 2.21
N THR A 132 -9.69 18.53 2.31
CA THR A 132 -9.64 17.08 2.53
C THR A 132 -10.58 16.39 1.56
N PRO A 133 -10.16 15.34 0.86
CA PRO A 133 -11.05 14.61 -0.04
C PRO A 133 -12.15 13.89 0.77
N PRO A 134 -13.35 13.73 0.19
CA PRO A 134 -14.45 13.04 0.85
C PRO A 134 -14.09 11.62 1.29
N PRO A 135 -14.53 11.14 2.45
CA PRO A 135 -14.23 9.79 2.93
C PRO A 135 -14.78 8.66 2.04
N THR A 136 -15.63 8.99 1.08
CA THR A 136 -16.14 8.09 0.04
C THR A 136 -15.14 7.85 -1.09
N THR A 137 -14.07 8.65 -1.17
CA THR A 137 -12.98 8.48 -2.14
C THR A 137 -11.87 7.58 -1.59
N ALA A 138 -11.03 7.04 -2.46
CA ALA A 138 -9.88 6.22 -2.07
C ALA A 138 -8.91 6.99 -1.15
N HIS A 139 -8.61 8.24 -1.51
CA HIS A 139 -7.73 9.09 -0.71
C HIS A 139 -8.39 9.51 0.62
N GLY A 140 -9.67 9.86 0.58
CA GLY A 140 -10.40 10.30 1.78
C GLY A 140 -10.63 9.19 2.79
N CYS A 141 -10.93 7.95 2.36
CA CYS A 141 -11.09 6.84 3.29
C CYS A 141 -9.76 6.45 3.97
N LEU A 142 -8.65 6.45 3.22
CA LEU A 142 -7.33 6.20 3.79
C LEU A 142 -6.91 7.34 4.73
N LEU A 143 -7.14 8.59 4.34
CA LEU A 143 -6.88 9.76 5.17
C LEU A 143 -7.65 9.71 6.49
N SER A 144 -8.93 9.36 6.42
CA SER A 144 -9.76 9.17 7.62
C SER A 144 -9.20 8.09 8.53
N TYR A 145 -8.74 6.97 7.95
CA TYR A 145 -8.13 5.89 8.72
C TYR A 145 -6.86 6.37 9.43
N ILE A 146 -5.90 6.98 8.73
CA ILE A 146 -4.61 7.37 9.29
C ILE A 146 -4.71 8.54 10.27
N THR A 147 -5.82 9.28 10.31
CA THR A 147 -5.96 10.47 11.19
C THR A 147 -7.03 10.32 12.27
N ALA A 148 -7.94 9.36 12.15
CA ALA A 148 -9.09 9.19 13.07
C ALA A 148 -9.16 7.81 13.77
N THR A 149 -8.30 6.84 13.39
CA THR A 149 -8.20 5.55 14.08
C THR A 149 -7.74 5.75 15.53
N ASP A 150 -8.13 4.84 16.43
CA ASP A 150 -7.62 4.81 17.81
C ASP A 150 -6.08 4.73 17.80
N PRO A 151 -5.38 5.71 18.37
CA PRO A 151 -3.92 5.75 18.37
C PRO A 151 -3.23 4.52 18.97
N ARG A 152 -3.93 3.79 19.86
CA ARG A 152 -3.41 2.57 20.53
C ARG A 152 -3.36 1.38 19.59
N HIS A 153 -4.20 1.38 18.55
CA HIS A 153 -4.34 0.27 17.59
C HIS A 153 -3.94 0.67 16.16
N PHE A 154 -3.37 1.86 16.01
CA PHE A 154 -2.95 2.33 14.69
C PHE A 154 -1.81 1.48 14.12
N GLN A 155 -2.01 1.01 12.89
CA GLN A 155 -1.02 0.29 12.09
C GLN A 155 -1.01 0.86 10.68
N PRO A 156 0.14 0.81 9.98
CA PRO A 156 0.19 1.20 8.58
C PRO A 156 -0.84 0.45 7.73
N MET A 157 -1.41 1.14 6.74
CA MET A 157 -2.47 0.65 5.89
C MET A 157 -2.31 1.16 4.46
N ASN A 158 -2.75 0.37 3.49
CA ASN A 158 -3.00 0.80 2.11
C ASN A 158 -4.50 0.95 1.87
N THR A 159 -4.86 1.65 0.80
CA THR A 159 -6.26 1.74 0.38
C THR A 159 -6.82 0.37 0.07
N ASN A 160 -7.96 0.06 0.66
CA ASN A 160 -8.70 -1.16 0.40
C ASN A 160 -10.21 -0.95 0.59
N PHE A 161 -11.02 -1.84 0.02
CA PHE A 161 -12.49 -1.69 0.05
C PHE A 161 -13.12 -1.74 1.46
N GLY A 162 -12.38 -2.20 2.46
CA GLY A 162 -12.83 -2.22 3.85
C GLY A 162 -12.84 -0.84 4.52
N LEU A 163 -12.08 0.11 3.99
CA LEU A 163 -12.00 1.47 4.51
C LEU A 163 -13.15 2.38 4.02
N PHE A 164 -13.79 2.02 2.91
CA PHE A 164 -14.84 2.85 2.34
C PHE A 164 -16.12 2.81 3.19
N PRO A 165 -16.78 3.95 3.38
CA PRO A 165 -18.11 3.98 3.99
C PRO A 165 -19.09 3.09 3.21
N PRO A 166 -20.09 2.50 3.89
CA PRO A 166 -21.09 1.67 3.24
C PRO A 166 -21.83 2.42 2.12
N LEU A 167 -22.33 1.66 1.15
CA LEU A 167 -23.22 2.20 0.12
C LEU A 167 -24.59 2.52 0.75
N ALA A 168 -25.25 3.57 0.23
CA ALA A 168 -26.60 3.93 0.65
C ALA A 168 -27.59 2.78 0.44
N THR A 169 -27.44 2.03 -0.67
CA THR A 169 -28.21 0.80 -0.92
C THR A 169 -27.29 -0.40 -0.77
N PRO A 170 -27.42 -1.20 0.30
CA PRO A 170 -26.59 -2.39 0.51
C PRO A 170 -26.84 -3.44 -0.58
N THR A 171 -25.77 -4.15 -0.98
CA THR A 171 -25.85 -5.31 -1.86
C THR A 171 -25.01 -6.45 -1.33
N ARG A 172 -25.50 -7.69 -1.46
CA ARG A 172 -24.79 -8.92 -1.08
C ARG A 172 -23.80 -9.40 -2.17
N ASP A 173 -24.00 -8.95 -3.39
CA ASP A 173 -23.10 -9.24 -4.51
C ASP A 173 -21.79 -8.45 -4.32
N LYS A 174 -20.70 -9.17 -4.12
CA LYS A 174 -19.36 -8.61 -3.86
C LYS A 174 -18.82 -7.82 -5.06
N GLU A 175 -19.04 -8.29 -6.26
CA GLU A 175 -18.56 -7.64 -7.48
C GLU A 175 -19.32 -6.34 -7.74
N ARG A 176 -20.64 -6.41 -7.67
CA ARG A 176 -21.51 -5.24 -7.75
C ARG A 176 -21.17 -4.21 -6.68
N LYS A 177 -20.93 -4.64 -5.42
CA LYS A 177 -20.52 -3.76 -4.33
C LYS A 177 -19.24 -3.02 -4.68
N ARG A 178 -18.19 -3.73 -5.15
CA ARG A 178 -16.91 -3.11 -5.54
C ARG A 178 -17.08 -2.09 -6.65
N ARG A 179 -17.84 -2.46 -7.69
CA ARG A 179 -18.10 -1.56 -8.82
C ARG A 179 -18.82 -0.28 -8.39
N LEU A 180 -19.90 -0.39 -7.61
CA LEU A 180 -20.66 0.78 -7.14
C LEU A 180 -19.82 1.65 -6.18
N THR A 181 -19.00 1.04 -5.32
CA THR A 181 -18.09 1.80 -4.44
C THR A 181 -17.05 2.56 -5.25
N GLY A 182 -16.44 1.93 -6.27
CA GLY A 182 -15.46 2.58 -7.15
C GLY A 182 -16.07 3.71 -7.96
N GLN A 183 -17.27 3.50 -8.52
CA GLN A 183 -17.99 4.53 -9.27
C GLN A 183 -18.28 5.75 -8.39
N ARG A 184 -18.89 5.56 -7.22
CA ARG A 184 -19.12 6.63 -6.25
C ARG A 184 -17.83 7.38 -5.90
N ALA A 185 -16.74 6.64 -5.68
CA ALA A 185 -15.46 7.23 -5.31
C ALA A 185 -14.91 8.17 -6.40
N LEU A 186 -15.06 7.80 -7.67
CA LEU A 186 -14.62 8.63 -8.80
C LEU A 186 -15.54 9.87 -8.99
N GLU A 187 -16.85 9.68 -8.87
CA GLU A 187 -17.82 10.78 -8.95
C GLU A 187 -17.58 11.82 -7.84
N ASP A 188 -17.43 11.37 -6.59
CA ASP A 188 -17.19 12.25 -5.45
C ASP A 188 -15.82 12.93 -5.53
N LEU A 189 -14.79 12.24 -6.05
CA LEU A 189 -13.47 12.83 -6.26
C LEU A 189 -13.53 13.94 -7.31
N THR A 190 -14.20 13.68 -8.44
CA THR A 190 -14.35 14.67 -9.51
C THR A 190 -15.11 15.91 -9.03
N ALA A 191 -16.21 15.72 -8.31
CA ALA A 191 -16.98 16.82 -7.72
C ALA A 191 -16.13 17.64 -6.73
N TRP A 192 -15.37 16.97 -5.88
CA TRP A 192 -14.47 17.62 -4.92
C TRP A 192 -13.35 18.40 -5.62
N MET A 193 -12.70 17.82 -6.62
CA MET A 193 -11.66 18.52 -7.40
C MET A 193 -12.21 19.78 -8.09
N THR A 194 -13.38 19.68 -8.68
CA THR A 194 -14.06 20.82 -9.33
C THR A 194 -14.39 21.92 -8.32
N GLN A 195 -14.92 21.54 -7.14
CA GLN A 195 -15.28 22.50 -6.08
C GLN A 195 -14.09 23.34 -5.60
N PHE A 196 -12.90 22.77 -5.58
CA PHE A 196 -11.69 23.42 -5.07
C PHE A 196 -10.69 23.84 -6.15
N GLU A 197 -11.08 23.75 -7.42
CA GLU A 197 -10.24 24.11 -8.59
C GLU A 197 -8.87 23.39 -8.56
N LEU A 198 -8.89 22.09 -8.32
CA LEU A 198 -7.69 21.24 -8.19
C LEU A 198 -7.34 20.49 -9.49
N SER A 199 -7.77 20.98 -10.65
CA SER A 199 -7.51 20.38 -11.97
C SER A 199 -6.16 20.80 -12.54
#